data_27ff4277ddee15096282ff285a451ce2
#
_entry.id   27ff4277ddee15096282ff285a451ce2
#
_cell.length_a   1.000
_cell.length_b   1.000
_cell.length_c   1.000
_cell.angle_alpha   90.00
_cell.angle_beta   90.00
_cell.angle_gamma   90.00
#
_symmetry.space_group_name_H-M   'P 1'
#
loop_
_entity.id
_entity.type
_entity.pdbx_description
1 polymer ?
#
loop_
_entity_poly.entity_id
_entity_poly.type
_entity_poly.pdbx_seq_one_letter_code
_entity_poly.pdbx_strand_id
1 'polypeptide(L)'
;MGKTDTGAAILTWIRAYVHRHGYPPTVREICGALGLKSTATVHYHLRRLEEQGFIETEPGKKRAIRPVGEGAAAPSAGKEKKEKANSPEILPEEGTIPILGTVAAGQPILAQENIDGWLSWENGEGWFALRVKGWSMKDAGILPGDLLVVRPQPTAEQGEIVVALLGEEATVKRLHRQDGELWLMPENEEYSPIDGRQAVILGVVRGLVRKYESS
;
A
#
# COMPACT_ATOMS: atom_id res chain seq x y z
N MET A 1 -11.45 28.79 6.47
CA MET A 1 -10.44 28.16 7.34
C MET A 1 -9.47 27.44 6.42
N GLY A 2 -8.19 27.92 6.39
CA GLY A 2 -7.20 27.47 5.42
C GLY A 2 -6.85 25.99 5.58
N LYS A 3 -6.73 25.28 4.46
CA LYS A 3 -6.11 23.94 4.40
C LYS A 3 -4.68 24.08 4.93
N THR A 4 -4.43 23.62 6.14
CA THR A 4 -3.07 23.50 6.68
C THR A 4 -2.33 22.51 5.78
N ASP A 5 -1.25 22.96 5.13
CA ASP A 5 -0.42 22.09 4.30
C ASP A 5 0.12 20.95 5.18
N THR A 6 -0.42 19.74 4.98
CA THR A 6 -0.08 18.55 5.77
C THR A 6 1.42 18.26 5.68
N GLY A 7 2.07 18.55 4.55
CA GLY A 7 3.50 18.40 4.38
C GLY A 7 4.30 19.34 5.30
N ALA A 8 3.90 20.61 5.38
CA ALA A 8 4.54 21.58 6.27
C ALA A 8 4.35 21.19 7.75
N ALA A 9 3.18 20.68 8.13
CA ALA A 9 2.92 20.20 9.48
C ALA A 9 3.81 18.98 9.85
N ILE A 10 3.97 18.04 8.93
CA ILE A 10 4.85 16.87 9.09
C ILE A 10 6.30 17.33 9.27
N LEU A 11 6.80 18.22 8.42
CA LEU A 11 8.18 18.73 8.50
C LEU A 11 8.46 19.44 9.84
N THR A 12 7.56 20.30 10.24
CA THR A 12 7.66 21.04 11.52
C THR A 12 7.69 20.07 12.70
N TRP A 13 6.84 19.08 12.68
CA TRP A 13 6.79 18.06 13.75
C TRP A 13 8.06 17.21 13.76
N ILE A 14 8.59 16.76 12.61
CA ILE A 14 9.83 15.99 12.52
C ILE A 14 11.00 16.80 13.11
N ARG A 15 11.13 18.09 12.79
CA ARG A 15 12.18 18.95 13.33
C ARG A 15 12.10 19.06 14.85
N ALA A 16 10.91 19.31 15.37
CA ALA A 16 10.66 19.38 16.81
C ALA A 16 10.96 18.06 17.52
N TYR A 17 10.59 16.93 16.90
CA TYR A 17 10.84 15.59 17.44
C TYR A 17 12.34 15.29 17.51
N VAL A 18 13.08 15.53 16.42
CA VAL A 18 14.54 15.29 16.39
C VAL A 18 15.26 16.20 17.37
N HIS A 19 14.85 17.46 17.50
CA HIS A 19 15.43 18.39 18.48
C HIS A 19 15.20 17.91 19.94
N ARG A 20 14.01 17.36 20.23
CA ARG A 20 13.66 16.91 21.60
C ARG A 20 14.29 15.57 21.96
N HIS A 21 14.37 14.62 21.02
CA HIS A 21 14.73 13.22 21.28
C HIS A 21 16.15 12.85 20.84
N GLY A 22 16.79 13.67 19.99
CA GLY A 22 18.14 13.41 19.46
C GLY A 22 18.21 12.32 18.38
N TYR A 23 17.07 11.76 17.95
CA TYR A 23 16.98 10.73 16.91
C TYR A 23 15.72 10.91 16.04
N PRO A 24 15.73 10.39 14.80
CA PRO A 24 14.62 10.53 13.88
C PRO A 24 13.37 9.76 14.34
N PRO A 25 12.14 10.27 14.03
CA PRO A 25 10.91 9.55 14.28
C PRO A 25 10.70 8.40 13.29
N THR A 26 9.80 7.49 13.66
CA THR A 26 9.23 6.50 12.74
C THR A 26 7.97 7.05 12.08
N VAL A 27 7.59 6.51 10.94
CA VAL A 27 6.34 6.87 10.24
C VAL A 27 5.11 6.71 11.14
N ARG A 28 5.09 5.69 12.01
CA ARG A 28 3.99 5.46 12.96
C ARG A 28 3.90 6.56 14.02
N GLU A 29 5.03 7.05 14.52
CA GLU A 29 5.06 8.16 15.48
C GLU A 29 4.54 9.44 14.82
N ILE A 30 4.87 9.69 13.56
CA ILE A 30 4.34 10.83 12.78
C ILE A 30 2.82 10.70 12.61
N CYS A 31 2.32 9.53 12.20
CA CYS A 31 0.89 9.25 12.06
C CYS A 31 0.12 9.53 13.35
N GLY A 32 0.59 8.96 14.46
CA GLY A 32 -0.08 9.09 15.76
C GLY A 32 -0.10 10.53 16.26
N ALA A 33 1.00 11.25 16.10
CA ALA A 33 1.13 12.62 16.59
C ALA A 33 0.29 13.63 15.81
N LEU A 34 0.12 13.43 14.51
CA LEU A 34 -0.63 14.35 13.64
C LEU A 34 -2.08 13.88 13.37
N GLY A 35 -2.50 12.79 14.00
CA GLY A 35 -3.85 12.25 13.84
C GLY A 35 -4.15 11.76 12.42
N LEU A 36 -3.11 11.42 11.65
CA LEU A 36 -3.25 10.95 10.28
C LEU A 36 -3.73 9.49 10.28
N LYS A 37 -4.80 9.20 9.55
CA LYS A 37 -5.43 7.88 9.52
C LYS A 37 -4.65 6.83 8.73
N SER A 38 -3.69 7.26 7.90
CA SER A 38 -2.94 6.37 7.01
C SER A 38 -1.44 6.68 7.00
N THR A 39 -0.61 5.64 7.14
CA THR A 39 0.83 5.74 6.95
C THR A 39 1.21 6.08 5.51
N ALA A 40 0.37 5.74 4.52
CA ALA A 40 0.55 6.08 3.12
C ALA A 40 0.57 7.61 2.92
N THR A 41 -0.32 8.35 3.60
CA THR A 41 -0.32 9.82 3.59
C THR A 41 0.98 10.39 4.11
N VAL A 42 1.53 9.80 5.19
CA VAL A 42 2.82 10.24 5.74
C VAL A 42 3.95 9.96 4.76
N HIS A 43 4.00 8.76 4.16
CA HIS A 43 5.01 8.40 3.16
C HIS A 43 4.98 9.33 1.95
N TYR A 44 3.80 9.66 1.45
CA TYR A 44 3.62 10.62 0.37
C TYR A 44 4.26 11.97 0.69
N HIS A 45 3.94 12.54 1.86
CA HIS A 45 4.49 13.83 2.25
C HIS A 45 5.98 13.78 2.56
N LEU A 46 6.49 12.69 3.15
CA LEU A 46 7.93 12.50 3.41
C LEU A 46 8.71 12.50 2.11
N ARG A 47 8.26 11.76 1.10
CA ARG A 47 8.90 11.71 -0.19
C ARG A 47 8.94 13.10 -0.86
N ARG A 48 7.83 13.82 -0.83
CA ARG A 48 7.76 15.18 -1.36
C ARG A 48 8.71 16.14 -0.63
N LEU A 49 8.84 16.00 0.68
CA LEU A 49 9.79 16.77 1.48
C LEU A 49 11.25 16.40 1.18
N GLU A 50 11.52 15.13 0.87
CA GLU A 50 12.83 14.66 0.44
C GLU A 50 13.20 15.18 -0.94
N GLU A 51 12.29 15.13 -1.92
CA GLU A 51 12.47 15.71 -3.27
C GLU A 51 12.69 17.23 -3.23
N GLN A 52 12.06 17.92 -2.28
CA GLN A 52 12.25 19.35 -2.04
C GLN A 52 13.54 19.65 -1.24
N GLY A 53 14.29 18.62 -0.82
CA GLY A 53 15.52 18.78 -0.06
C GLY A 53 15.31 19.19 1.40
N PHE A 54 14.12 19.05 1.96
CA PHE A 54 13.84 19.40 3.36
C PHE A 54 14.15 18.28 4.35
N ILE A 55 14.18 17.04 3.87
CA ILE A 55 14.55 15.85 4.66
C ILE A 55 15.44 14.93 3.82
N GLU A 56 16.18 14.05 4.49
CA GLU A 56 16.89 12.93 3.90
C GLU A 56 16.38 11.63 4.55
N THR A 57 16.23 10.56 3.74
CA THR A 57 15.86 9.23 4.23
C THR A 57 16.97 8.22 3.92
N GLU A 58 17.29 7.35 4.88
CA GLU A 58 18.24 6.26 4.66
C GLU A 58 17.47 4.95 4.42
N PRO A 59 17.53 4.36 3.20
CA PRO A 59 16.86 3.10 2.90
C PRO A 59 17.29 1.97 3.85
N GLY A 60 16.31 1.21 4.38
CA GLY A 60 16.58 0.03 5.22
C GLY A 60 16.73 0.29 6.71
N LYS A 61 16.63 1.52 7.20
CA LYS A 61 16.67 1.81 8.64
C LYS A 61 15.30 2.20 9.19
N LYS A 62 14.92 1.65 10.36
CA LYS A 62 13.62 1.94 11.02
C LYS A 62 13.44 3.39 11.47
N ARG A 63 14.53 4.17 11.59
CA ARG A 63 14.56 5.60 12.01
C ARG A 63 15.48 6.36 11.05
N ALA A 64 15.00 6.61 9.84
CA ALA A 64 15.80 7.05 8.72
C ALA A 64 15.53 8.51 8.28
N ILE A 65 14.55 9.18 8.87
CA ILE A 65 14.04 10.48 8.39
C ILE A 65 14.77 11.61 9.11
N ARG A 66 15.68 12.31 8.42
CA ARG A 66 16.44 13.46 8.96
C ARG A 66 16.08 14.75 8.28
N PRO A 67 15.76 15.82 9.01
CA PRO A 67 15.59 17.14 8.40
C PRO A 67 16.92 17.70 7.89
N VAL A 68 16.92 18.27 6.70
CA VAL A 68 18.07 19.00 6.12
C VAL A 68 17.97 20.47 6.54
N GLY A 69 19.04 20.99 7.13
CA GLY A 69 19.17 22.38 7.54
C GLY A 69 19.32 22.59 9.05
N GLU A 70 20.51 23.12 9.42
CA GLU A 70 21.05 23.48 10.74
C GLU A 70 21.62 22.33 11.59
N GLY A 71 22.94 22.15 11.44
CA GLY A 71 23.82 21.66 12.49
C GLY A 71 23.97 20.16 12.65
N ALA A 72 24.67 19.50 11.74
CA ALA A 72 25.58 18.41 12.09
C ALA A 72 26.50 18.06 10.91
N ALA A 73 27.79 17.98 11.25
CA ALA A 73 28.90 17.73 10.36
C ALA A 73 28.75 16.43 9.55
N ALA A 74 29.21 16.49 8.31
CA ALA A 74 29.45 15.34 7.46
C ALA A 74 30.56 14.43 8.05
N PRO A 75 30.59 13.14 7.64
CA PRO A 75 31.70 12.82 6.78
C PRO A 75 31.31 12.10 5.49
N SER A 76 32.07 12.53 4.51
CA SER A 76 32.20 12.07 3.13
C SER A 76 32.46 10.58 2.97
N ALA A 77 31.97 10.00 1.89
CA ALA A 77 32.75 9.36 0.85
C ALA A 77 31.91 8.47 -0.06
N GLY A 78 31.86 8.88 -1.27
CA GLY A 78 31.79 8.25 -2.56
C GLY A 78 31.49 6.75 -2.67
N LYS A 79 30.53 6.44 -3.56
CA LYS A 79 30.75 5.47 -4.63
C LYS A 79 29.53 5.38 -5.56
N GLU A 80 29.83 5.73 -6.81
CA GLU A 80 29.38 5.14 -8.07
C GLU A 80 27.88 4.85 -8.30
N LYS A 81 27.34 5.66 -9.20
CA LYS A 81 26.16 5.39 -10.02
C LYS A 81 26.22 4.01 -10.66
N LYS A 82 25.24 3.17 -10.36
CA LYS A 82 24.76 2.18 -11.33
C LYS A 82 23.41 2.69 -11.84
N GLU A 83 23.42 3.08 -13.09
CA GLU A 83 22.23 3.33 -13.88
C GLU A 83 21.34 2.10 -13.85
N LYS A 84 20.16 2.22 -13.26
CA LYS A 84 19.00 1.36 -13.52
C LYS A 84 18.00 2.17 -14.31
N ALA A 85 17.59 1.55 -15.42
CA ALA A 85 16.68 2.04 -16.42
C ALA A 85 15.53 2.89 -15.88
N ASN A 86 15.38 4.05 -16.52
CA ASN A 86 14.31 5.02 -16.41
C ASN A 86 12.95 4.37 -16.70
N SER A 87 12.19 4.05 -15.65
CA SER A 87 10.73 4.02 -15.74
C SER A 87 10.23 5.32 -15.12
N PRO A 88 9.31 6.04 -15.74
CA PRO A 88 8.77 7.28 -15.16
C PRO A 88 8.09 6.95 -13.84
N GLU A 89 8.62 7.51 -12.77
CA GLU A 89 8.08 7.39 -11.42
C GLU A 89 6.75 8.16 -11.36
N ILE A 90 5.65 7.43 -11.53
CA ILE A 90 4.30 8.01 -11.46
C ILE A 90 4.02 8.30 -9.98
N LEU A 91 4.11 9.56 -9.60
CA LEU A 91 3.68 10.04 -8.29
C LEU A 91 2.17 9.87 -8.14
N PRO A 92 1.68 9.47 -6.95
CA PRO A 92 0.24 9.34 -6.73
C PRO A 92 -0.42 10.72 -6.80
N GLU A 93 -1.30 10.91 -7.78
CA GLU A 93 -2.18 12.06 -7.85
C GLU A 93 -3.30 11.92 -6.81
N GLU A 94 -3.93 13.03 -6.40
CA GLU A 94 -5.14 12.98 -5.59
C GLU A 94 -6.19 12.10 -6.30
N GLY A 95 -6.80 11.17 -5.57
CA GLY A 95 -7.76 10.23 -6.15
C GLY A 95 -7.14 9.00 -6.81
N THR A 96 -5.88 8.66 -6.48
CA THR A 96 -5.26 7.40 -6.92
C THR A 96 -5.08 6.40 -5.79
N ILE A 97 -5.09 5.11 -6.13
CA ILE A 97 -4.79 3.99 -5.24
C ILE A 97 -3.58 3.21 -5.74
N PRO A 98 -2.73 2.64 -4.85
CA PRO A 98 -1.59 1.84 -5.25
C PRO A 98 -2.02 0.51 -5.88
N ILE A 99 -1.34 0.10 -6.95
CA ILE A 99 -1.45 -1.23 -7.54
C ILE A 99 -0.38 -2.10 -6.88
N LEU A 100 -0.79 -3.19 -6.23
CA LEU A 100 0.12 -4.12 -5.58
C LEU A 100 0.50 -5.25 -6.53
N GLY A 101 1.80 -5.51 -6.68
CA GLY A 101 2.33 -6.61 -7.48
C GLY A 101 2.27 -7.94 -6.74
N THR A 102 2.68 -7.95 -5.48
CA THR A 102 2.70 -9.15 -4.63
C THR A 102 2.25 -8.76 -3.22
N VAL A 103 1.43 -9.59 -2.61
CA VAL A 103 1.04 -9.47 -1.21
C VAL A 103 1.60 -10.69 -0.48
N ALA A 104 2.50 -10.45 0.47
CA ALA A 104 3.13 -11.50 1.26
C ALA A 104 2.80 -11.33 2.75
N ALA A 105 2.79 -12.46 3.48
CA ALA A 105 2.61 -12.45 4.92
C ALA A 105 3.77 -11.76 5.64
N GLY A 106 3.48 -11.11 6.77
CA GLY A 106 4.49 -10.51 7.63
C GLY A 106 4.99 -9.12 7.22
N GLN A 107 4.59 -8.63 6.04
CA GLN A 107 4.87 -7.27 5.61
C GLN A 107 3.59 -6.42 5.56
N PRO A 108 3.66 -5.10 5.80
CA PRO A 108 2.51 -4.23 5.56
C PRO A 108 2.08 -4.33 4.10
N ILE A 109 0.78 -4.54 3.85
CA ILE A 109 0.23 -4.68 2.49
C ILE A 109 0.61 -3.51 1.58
N LEU A 110 0.65 -2.30 2.13
CA LEU A 110 1.02 -1.05 1.45
C LEU A 110 2.52 -0.71 1.63
N ALA A 111 3.40 -1.70 1.81
CA ALA A 111 4.83 -1.45 1.77
C ALA A 111 5.23 -0.98 0.35
N GLN A 112 6.11 0.02 0.28
CA GLN A 112 6.50 0.66 -0.99
C GLN A 112 7.14 -0.34 -1.98
N GLU A 113 7.78 -1.36 -1.48
CA GLU A 113 8.41 -2.46 -2.23
C GLU A 113 7.38 -3.31 -3.03
N ASN A 114 6.10 -3.23 -2.66
CA ASN A 114 5.01 -4.00 -3.27
C ASN A 114 4.20 -3.18 -4.28
N ILE A 115 4.52 -1.91 -4.51
CA ILE A 115 3.74 -1.02 -5.39
C ILE A 115 4.30 -1.08 -6.80
N ASP A 116 3.51 -1.61 -7.74
CA ASP A 116 3.82 -1.71 -9.17
C ASP A 116 3.31 -0.51 -9.98
N GLY A 117 2.57 0.40 -9.36
CA GLY A 117 2.00 1.57 -10.02
C GLY A 117 0.81 2.16 -9.30
N TRP A 118 0.06 3.00 -9.99
CA TRP A 118 -1.08 3.72 -9.43
C TRP A 118 -2.29 3.63 -10.36
N LEU A 119 -3.46 3.58 -9.77
CA LEU A 119 -4.75 3.56 -10.47
C LEU A 119 -5.59 4.74 -10.00
N SER A 120 -6.10 5.55 -10.94
CA SER A 120 -7.09 6.59 -10.61
C SER A 120 -8.37 5.95 -10.11
N TRP A 121 -8.76 6.30 -8.86
CA TRP A 121 -9.96 5.78 -8.24
C TRP A 121 -10.48 6.77 -7.20
N GLU A 122 -11.59 7.42 -7.51
CA GLU A 122 -12.19 8.41 -6.63
C GLU A 122 -12.67 7.80 -5.31
N ASN A 123 -12.53 8.54 -4.22
CA ASN A 123 -12.94 8.13 -2.87
C ASN A 123 -12.29 6.82 -2.36
N GLY A 124 -11.14 6.45 -2.93
CA GLY A 124 -10.38 5.25 -2.55
C GLY A 124 -9.30 5.51 -1.50
N GLU A 125 -9.43 6.48 -0.60
CA GLU A 125 -8.40 6.74 0.42
C GLU A 125 -8.16 5.49 1.27
N GLY A 126 -6.89 5.03 1.27
CA GLY A 126 -6.46 3.81 1.96
C GLY A 126 -6.82 2.50 1.25
N TRP A 127 -7.48 2.54 0.07
CA TRP A 127 -7.73 1.36 -0.76
C TRP A 127 -6.49 0.98 -1.56
N PHE A 128 -6.52 -0.21 -2.15
CA PHE A 128 -5.46 -0.66 -3.05
C PHE A 128 -6.06 -1.42 -4.24
N ALA A 129 -5.28 -1.56 -5.30
CA ALA A 129 -5.60 -2.43 -6.41
C ALA A 129 -4.69 -3.65 -6.42
N LEU A 130 -5.20 -4.80 -6.85
CA LEU A 130 -4.47 -6.06 -6.96
C LEU A 130 -4.64 -6.63 -8.36
N ARG A 131 -3.51 -7.04 -8.98
CA ARG A 131 -3.55 -7.69 -10.30
C ARG A 131 -3.91 -9.17 -10.16
N VAL A 132 -4.92 -9.59 -10.90
CA VAL A 132 -5.36 -10.99 -10.97
C VAL A 132 -4.37 -11.84 -11.75
N LYS A 133 -3.99 -13.01 -11.20
CA LYS A 133 -3.03 -13.93 -11.83
C LYS A 133 -3.65 -15.28 -12.26
N GLY A 134 -4.87 -15.58 -11.85
CA GLY A 134 -5.45 -16.92 -12.08
C GLY A 134 -6.86 -16.87 -12.63
N TRP A 135 -7.39 -18.03 -12.96
CA TRP A 135 -8.72 -18.23 -13.56
C TRP A 135 -9.80 -18.61 -12.56
N SER A 136 -9.48 -18.71 -11.27
CA SER A 136 -10.38 -19.24 -10.25
C SER A 136 -11.67 -18.46 -10.05
N MET A 137 -11.79 -17.26 -10.63
CA MET A 137 -12.94 -16.37 -10.52
C MET A 137 -13.53 -16.00 -11.89
N LYS A 138 -13.29 -16.83 -12.92
CA LYS A 138 -13.70 -16.54 -14.31
C LYS A 138 -15.21 -16.37 -14.47
N ASP A 139 -15.99 -17.17 -13.75
CA ASP A 139 -17.46 -17.17 -13.86
C ASP A 139 -18.09 -15.99 -13.11
N ALA A 140 -17.32 -15.34 -12.22
CA ALA A 140 -17.65 -14.03 -11.68
C ALA A 140 -17.20 -12.87 -12.59
N GLY A 141 -16.69 -13.16 -13.79
CA GLY A 141 -16.21 -12.16 -14.75
C GLY A 141 -14.84 -11.59 -14.43
N ILE A 142 -14.11 -12.15 -13.48
CA ILE A 142 -12.75 -11.74 -13.08
C ILE A 142 -11.73 -12.61 -13.81
N LEU A 143 -10.90 -11.99 -14.66
CA LEU A 143 -9.95 -12.67 -15.53
C LEU A 143 -8.50 -12.30 -15.20
N PRO A 144 -7.52 -13.13 -15.58
CA PRO A 144 -6.11 -12.78 -15.44
C PRO A 144 -5.78 -11.45 -16.12
N GLY A 145 -5.00 -10.61 -15.43
CA GLY A 145 -4.65 -9.26 -15.90
C GLY A 145 -5.56 -8.15 -15.40
N ASP A 146 -6.76 -8.47 -14.92
CA ASP A 146 -7.64 -7.48 -14.30
C ASP A 146 -7.00 -6.84 -13.07
N LEU A 147 -7.36 -5.59 -12.82
CA LEU A 147 -7.05 -4.89 -11.57
C LEU A 147 -8.31 -4.88 -10.70
N LEU A 148 -8.26 -5.53 -9.56
CA LEU A 148 -9.32 -5.50 -8.56
C LEU A 148 -9.09 -4.34 -7.60
N VAL A 149 -10.09 -3.50 -7.45
CA VAL A 149 -10.09 -2.43 -6.46
C VAL A 149 -10.61 -2.97 -5.15
N VAL A 150 -9.81 -2.88 -4.11
CA VAL A 150 -10.03 -3.53 -2.82
C VAL A 150 -10.12 -2.50 -1.70
N ARG A 151 -11.21 -2.55 -0.95
CA ARG A 151 -11.35 -1.81 0.30
C ARG A 151 -10.78 -2.65 1.44
N PRO A 152 -9.71 -2.20 2.13
CA PRO A 152 -9.15 -2.92 3.27
C PRO A 152 -10.16 -3.01 4.41
N GLN A 153 -10.44 -4.23 4.86
CA GLN A 153 -11.22 -4.51 6.05
C GLN A 153 -10.97 -5.97 6.49
N PRO A 154 -10.95 -6.25 7.81
CA PRO A 154 -10.65 -7.59 8.33
C PRO A 154 -11.83 -8.56 8.29
N THR A 155 -13.02 -8.07 7.92
CA THR A 155 -14.26 -8.88 7.88
C THR A 155 -14.98 -8.69 6.56
N ALA A 156 -15.78 -9.66 6.19
CA ALA A 156 -16.64 -9.60 5.01
C ALA A 156 -17.96 -10.33 5.27
N GLU A 157 -18.97 -9.99 4.48
CA GLU A 157 -20.29 -10.60 4.55
C GLU A 157 -20.37 -11.83 3.62
N GLN A 158 -21.39 -12.66 3.86
CA GLN A 158 -21.73 -13.79 3.03
C GLN A 158 -21.90 -13.37 1.56
N GLY A 159 -21.19 -14.04 0.65
CA GLY A 159 -21.28 -13.81 -0.78
C GLY A 159 -20.40 -12.67 -1.31
N GLU A 160 -19.71 -11.91 -0.46
CA GLU A 160 -18.76 -10.89 -0.92
C GLU A 160 -17.51 -11.55 -1.55
N ILE A 161 -16.97 -10.90 -2.58
CA ILE A 161 -15.67 -11.30 -3.15
C ILE A 161 -14.57 -10.64 -2.32
N VAL A 162 -13.68 -11.45 -1.80
CA VAL A 162 -12.63 -11.03 -0.86
C VAL A 162 -11.24 -11.30 -1.43
N VAL A 163 -10.30 -10.49 -1.00
CA VAL A 163 -8.87 -10.82 -1.04
C VAL A 163 -8.51 -11.38 0.32
N ALA A 164 -8.03 -12.61 0.35
CA ALA A 164 -7.64 -13.30 1.56
C ALA A 164 -6.19 -13.80 1.46
N LEU A 165 -5.47 -13.77 2.57
CA LEU A 165 -4.14 -14.33 2.71
C LEU A 165 -4.25 -15.76 3.25
N LEU A 166 -3.65 -16.71 2.55
CA LEU A 166 -3.51 -18.12 2.94
C LEU A 166 -2.02 -18.44 3.03
N GLY A 167 -1.52 -18.63 4.24
CA GLY A 167 -0.08 -18.69 4.43
C GLY A 167 0.62 -17.43 3.94
N GLU A 168 1.42 -17.54 2.89
CA GLU A 168 2.18 -16.43 2.32
C GLU A 168 1.57 -15.86 1.02
N GLU A 169 0.47 -16.44 0.52
CA GLU A 169 -0.11 -16.07 -0.77
C GLU A 169 -1.48 -15.43 -0.64
N ALA A 170 -1.69 -14.32 -1.37
CA ALA A 170 -3.00 -13.71 -1.50
C ALA A 170 -3.83 -14.44 -2.57
N THR A 171 -5.10 -14.65 -2.26
CA THR A 171 -6.07 -15.24 -3.18
C THR A 171 -7.35 -14.41 -3.23
N VAL A 172 -8.06 -14.49 -4.37
CA VAL A 172 -9.37 -13.87 -4.56
C VAL A 172 -10.40 -14.96 -4.64
N LYS A 173 -11.43 -14.91 -3.79
CA LYS A 173 -12.50 -15.92 -3.71
C LYS A 173 -13.80 -15.26 -3.26
N ARG A 174 -14.92 -15.94 -3.46
CA ARG A 174 -16.18 -15.58 -2.82
C ARG A 174 -16.24 -16.15 -1.42
N LEU A 175 -16.54 -15.30 -0.45
CA LEU A 175 -16.69 -15.73 0.94
C LEU A 175 -18.01 -16.48 1.12
N HIS A 176 -17.94 -17.66 1.68
CA HIS A 176 -19.09 -18.49 2.03
C HIS A 176 -19.00 -18.94 3.49
N ARG A 177 -20.10 -18.82 4.22
CA ARG A 177 -20.23 -19.33 5.60
C ARG A 177 -21.30 -20.37 5.63
N GLN A 178 -20.97 -21.56 6.11
CA GLN A 178 -21.89 -22.66 6.28
C GLN A 178 -21.57 -23.39 7.60
N ASP A 179 -22.58 -23.65 8.42
CA ASP A 179 -22.47 -24.37 9.69
C ASP A 179 -21.40 -23.81 10.66
N GLY A 180 -21.18 -22.49 10.60
CA GLY A 180 -20.15 -21.80 11.41
C GLY A 180 -18.74 -21.85 10.82
N GLU A 181 -18.54 -22.58 9.74
CA GLU A 181 -17.27 -22.65 9.01
C GLU A 181 -17.17 -21.59 7.92
N LEU A 182 -15.94 -21.11 7.69
CA LEU A 182 -15.61 -20.16 6.64
C LEU A 182 -15.01 -20.91 5.45
N TRP A 183 -15.58 -20.69 4.28
CA TRP A 183 -15.10 -21.21 3.02
C TRP A 183 -14.77 -20.11 2.04
N LEU A 184 -13.70 -20.28 1.28
CA LEU A 184 -13.30 -19.41 0.18
C LEU A 184 -13.62 -20.14 -1.13
N MET A 185 -14.74 -19.75 -1.75
CA MET A 185 -15.30 -20.41 -2.92
C MET A 185 -14.73 -19.84 -4.20
N PRO A 186 -14.19 -20.67 -5.10
CA PRO A 186 -13.88 -20.23 -6.45
C PRO A 186 -15.17 -20.02 -7.26
N GLU A 187 -15.10 -19.20 -8.27
CA GLU A 187 -16.11 -19.06 -9.33
C GLU A 187 -15.53 -19.64 -10.63
N ASN A 188 -15.21 -20.92 -10.57
CA ASN A 188 -14.73 -21.76 -11.68
C ASN A 188 -14.73 -23.20 -11.23
N GLU A 189 -15.43 -24.08 -11.95
CA GLU A 189 -15.59 -25.49 -11.64
C GLU A 189 -14.28 -26.30 -11.61
N GLU A 190 -13.23 -25.80 -12.27
CA GLU A 190 -11.90 -26.43 -12.27
C GLU A 190 -11.14 -26.28 -10.94
N TYR A 191 -11.66 -25.45 -10.02
CA TYR A 191 -11.01 -25.14 -8.74
C TYR A 191 -11.86 -25.64 -7.57
N SER A 192 -11.23 -26.19 -6.56
CA SER A 192 -11.91 -26.64 -5.35
C SER A 192 -12.07 -25.50 -4.33
N PRO A 193 -13.15 -25.55 -3.52
CA PRO A 193 -13.30 -24.68 -2.35
C PRO A 193 -12.11 -24.81 -1.40
N ILE A 194 -11.73 -23.70 -0.76
CA ILE A 194 -10.62 -23.64 0.19
C ILE A 194 -11.18 -23.43 1.59
N ASP A 195 -10.70 -24.19 2.56
CA ASP A 195 -10.98 -23.99 3.98
C ASP A 195 -10.43 -22.64 4.44
N GLY A 196 -11.32 -21.75 4.82
CA GLY A 196 -10.99 -20.37 5.20
C GLY A 196 -10.63 -20.18 6.68
N ARG A 197 -10.60 -21.23 7.52
CA ARG A 197 -10.35 -21.09 8.97
C ARG A 197 -9.02 -20.41 9.32
N GLN A 198 -8.03 -20.59 8.49
CA GLN A 198 -6.71 -19.96 8.66
C GLN A 198 -6.49 -18.74 7.74
N ALA A 199 -7.50 -18.38 6.96
CA ALA A 199 -7.40 -17.26 6.04
C ALA A 199 -7.52 -15.92 6.79
N VAL A 200 -6.68 -14.97 6.44
CA VAL A 200 -6.78 -13.59 6.91
C VAL A 200 -7.41 -12.75 5.81
N ILE A 201 -8.60 -12.22 6.07
CA ILE A 201 -9.25 -11.30 5.12
C ILE A 201 -8.47 -9.99 5.08
N LEU A 202 -7.98 -9.63 3.90
CA LEU A 202 -7.25 -8.39 3.65
C LEU A 202 -8.17 -7.26 3.24
N GLY A 203 -9.27 -7.59 2.54
CA GLY A 203 -10.26 -6.63 2.11
C GLY A 203 -11.33 -7.24 1.21
N VAL A 204 -12.31 -6.40 0.87
CA VAL A 204 -13.43 -6.75 -0.01
C VAL A 204 -13.26 -6.05 -1.35
N VAL A 205 -13.48 -6.79 -2.43
CA VAL A 205 -13.46 -6.26 -3.79
C VAL A 205 -14.66 -5.34 -3.99
N ARG A 206 -14.40 -4.12 -4.44
CA ARG A 206 -15.42 -3.08 -4.70
C ARG A 206 -15.48 -2.64 -6.14
N GLY A 207 -14.49 -3.03 -6.95
CA GLY A 207 -14.48 -2.71 -8.37
C GLY A 207 -13.47 -3.55 -9.13
N LEU A 208 -13.58 -3.46 -10.46
CA LEU A 208 -12.69 -4.13 -11.39
C LEU A 208 -12.38 -3.16 -12.53
N VAL A 209 -11.11 -3.09 -12.89
CA VAL A 209 -10.65 -2.34 -14.06
C VAL A 209 -9.94 -3.30 -15.01
N ARG A 210 -10.43 -3.36 -16.25
CA ARG A 210 -9.83 -4.13 -17.34
C ARG A 210 -9.37 -3.20 -18.44
N LYS A 211 -8.10 -3.32 -18.83
CA LYS A 211 -7.55 -2.62 -19.98
C LYS A 211 -7.61 -3.55 -21.21
N TYR A 212 -8.10 -3.01 -22.30
CA TYR A 212 -8.03 -3.66 -23.61
C TYR A 212 -6.88 -3.01 -24.37
N GLU A 213 -5.89 -3.79 -24.77
CA GLU A 213 -4.83 -3.29 -25.64
C GLU A 213 -5.38 -3.22 -27.07
N SER A 214 -5.28 -2.05 -27.70
CA SER A 214 -5.55 -1.90 -29.14
C SER A 214 -4.38 -2.55 -29.87
N SER A 215 -4.67 -3.55 -30.68
CA SER A 215 -3.71 -4.20 -31.60
C SER A 215 -3.21 -3.22 -32.65
#